data_1a4f0d2f6fc1609d39f6340639b0a144
#
_entry.id   1a4f0d2f6fc1609d39f6340639b0a144
#
_cell.length_a   1.000
_cell.length_b   1.000
_cell.length_c   1.000
_cell.angle_alpha   90.00
_cell.angle_beta   90.00
_cell.angle_gamma   90.00
#
_symmetry.space_group_name_H-M   'P 1'
#
loop_
_entity.id
_entity.type
_entity.pdbx_description
1 polymer ?
#
loop_
_entity_poly.entity_id
_entity_poly.type
_entity_poly.pdbx_seq_one_letter_code
_entity_poly.pdbx_strand_id
1 'polypeptide(L)' 'MPEELTLYHFMGCPYCGRVRDFLATEKMTVPMKDIHANPAYRDELVKIGGKAQVPCLVINGKALYESLDIIEWFKKNVR' A
#
# COMPACT_ATOMS: atom_id res chain seq x y z
N MET A 1 15.81 -3.47 12.17
CA MET A 1 14.87 -4.43 11.58
C MET A 1 14.02 -3.74 10.55
N PRO A 2 13.90 -4.33 9.38
CA PRO A 2 12.94 -3.79 8.42
C PRO A 2 11.52 -3.97 8.94
N GLU A 3 10.67 -3.03 8.60
CA GLU A 3 9.29 -3.11 9.00
C GLU A 3 8.51 -4.05 8.08
N GLU A 4 7.45 -4.65 8.61
CA GLU A 4 6.56 -5.45 7.77
C GLU A 4 5.67 -4.51 6.98
N LEU A 5 5.81 -4.57 5.67
CA LEU A 5 5.07 -3.70 4.76
C LEU A 5 4.23 -4.52 3.81
N THR A 6 3.00 -4.09 3.56
CA THR A 6 2.14 -4.66 2.53
C THR A 6 1.34 -3.53 1.92
N LEU A 7 1.38 -3.42 0.59
CA LEU A 7 0.61 -2.41 -0.12
C LEU A 7 -0.63 -3.05 -0.72
N TYR A 8 -1.80 -2.60 -0.26
CA TYR A 8 -3.07 -3.04 -0.83
C TYR A 8 -3.44 -2.08 -1.96
N HIS A 9 -3.77 -2.63 -3.12
CA HIS A 9 -4.04 -1.83 -4.31
C HIS A 9 -4.94 -2.60 -5.29
N PHE A 10 -5.26 -1.98 -6.43
CA PHE A 10 -5.71 -2.71 -7.62
C PHE A 10 -5.20 -1.99 -8.86
N MET A 11 -5.07 -2.74 -9.96
CA MET A 11 -4.35 -2.23 -11.13
C MET A 11 -5.02 -1.03 -11.81
N GLY A 12 -6.33 -0.94 -11.76
CA GLY A 12 -7.04 0.17 -12.40
C GLY A 12 -7.08 1.46 -11.60
N CYS A 13 -6.56 1.47 -10.38
CA CYS A 13 -6.64 2.63 -9.51
C CYS A 13 -5.55 3.65 -9.85
N PRO A 14 -5.89 4.89 -10.24
CA PRO A 14 -4.86 5.88 -10.55
C PRO A 14 -4.02 6.29 -9.34
N TYR A 15 -4.60 6.34 -8.17
CA TYR A 15 -3.86 6.68 -6.96
C TYR A 15 -2.89 5.56 -6.56
N CYS A 16 -3.29 4.30 -6.75
CA CYS A 16 -2.39 3.18 -6.55
C CYS A 16 -1.24 3.25 -7.55
N GLY A 17 -1.53 3.67 -8.78
CA GLY A 17 -0.51 3.85 -9.81
C GLY A 17 0.57 4.84 -9.39
N ARG A 18 0.18 5.92 -8.71
CA ARG A 18 1.15 6.89 -8.20
C ARG A 18 2.15 6.25 -7.25
N VAL A 19 1.66 5.42 -6.34
CA VAL A 19 2.53 4.74 -5.38
C VAL A 19 3.43 3.73 -6.09
N ARG A 20 2.85 2.94 -7.01
CA ARG A 20 3.65 1.96 -7.76
C ARG A 20 4.73 2.64 -8.59
N ASP A 21 4.41 3.77 -9.24
CA ASP A 21 5.39 4.51 -10.05
C ASP A 21 6.50 5.06 -9.17
N PHE A 22 6.16 5.57 -8.00
CA PHE A 22 7.15 6.05 -7.06
C PHE A 22 8.10 4.91 -6.65
N LEU A 23 7.52 3.76 -6.29
CA LEU A 23 8.34 2.61 -5.89
C LEU A 23 9.25 2.14 -7.01
N ALA A 24 8.74 2.11 -8.25
CA ALA A 24 9.54 1.72 -9.41
C ALA A 24 10.67 2.71 -9.65
N THR A 25 10.39 4.01 -9.55
CA THR A 25 11.39 5.06 -9.74
C THR A 25 12.50 4.96 -8.70
N GLU A 26 12.15 4.66 -7.47
CA GLU A 26 13.12 4.55 -6.37
C GLU A 26 13.71 3.15 -6.26
N LYS A 27 13.35 2.24 -7.17
CA LYS A 27 13.82 0.85 -7.19
C LYS A 27 13.53 0.11 -5.89
N MET A 28 12.38 0.39 -5.30
CA MET A 28 11.92 -0.29 -4.08
C MET A 28 10.96 -1.41 -4.41
N THR A 29 11.04 -2.49 -3.66
CA THR A 29 10.13 -3.64 -3.80
C THR A 29 9.38 -3.82 -2.49
N VAL A 30 8.05 -3.87 -2.59
CA VAL A 30 7.18 -4.04 -1.43
C VAL A 30 6.14 -5.11 -1.79
N PRO A 31 5.86 -6.06 -0.88
CA PRO A 31 4.78 -7.01 -1.14
C PRO A 31 3.46 -6.29 -1.42
N MET A 32 2.77 -6.70 -2.47
CA MET A 32 1.53 -6.08 -2.89
C MET A 32 0.40 -7.09 -2.92
N LYS A 33 -0.80 -6.65 -2.51
CA LYS A 33 -2.00 -7.47 -2.56
C LYS A 33 -3.06 -6.73 -3.34
N ASP A 34 -3.49 -7.32 -4.47
CA ASP A 34 -4.51 -6.74 -5.33
C ASP A 34 -5.88 -7.17 -4.83
N ILE A 35 -6.65 -6.21 -4.34
CA ILE A 35 -7.96 -6.51 -3.73
C ILE A 35 -9.00 -6.93 -4.77
N HIS A 36 -8.75 -6.71 -6.05
CA HIS A 36 -9.63 -7.19 -7.12
C HIS A 36 -9.24 -8.59 -7.60
N ALA A 37 -7.96 -8.95 -7.45
CA ALA A 37 -7.51 -10.28 -7.84
C ALA A 37 -7.96 -11.34 -6.84
N ASN A 38 -8.07 -10.97 -5.55
CA ASN A 38 -8.49 -11.89 -4.51
C ASN A 38 -9.37 -11.14 -3.50
N PRO A 39 -10.68 -11.48 -3.44
CA PRO A 39 -11.60 -10.80 -2.51
C PRO A 39 -11.22 -10.90 -1.04
N ALA A 40 -10.49 -11.95 -0.66
CA ALA A 40 -10.02 -12.08 0.73
C ALA A 40 -9.09 -10.93 1.13
N TYR A 41 -8.37 -10.37 0.19
CA TYR A 41 -7.47 -9.25 0.47
C TYR A 41 -8.27 -7.99 0.83
N ARG A 42 -9.43 -7.81 0.21
CA ARG A 42 -10.30 -6.70 0.56
C ARG A 42 -10.80 -6.85 1.99
N ASP A 43 -11.17 -8.06 2.38
CA ASP A 43 -11.64 -8.34 3.74
C ASP A 43 -10.53 -8.11 4.76
N GLU A 44 -9.30 -8.50 4.43
CA GLU A 44 -8.12 -8.24 5.27
C GLU A 44 -7.95 -6.73 5.49
N LEU A 45 -8.05 -5.98 4.41
CA LEU A 45 -7.87 -4.52 4.47
C LEU A 45 -8.91 -3.87 5.37
N VAL A 46 -10.16 -4.27 5.26
CA VAL A 46 -11.23 -3.75 6.10
C VAL A 46 -10.98 -4.08 7.58
N LYS A 47 -10.50 -5.28 7.86
CA LYS A 47 -10.17 -5.66 9.23
C LYS A 47 -9.04 -4.82 9.82
N ILE A 48 -8.05 -4.52 9.02
CA ILE A 48 -6.86 -3.80 9.50
C ILE A 48 -7.16 -2.30 9.64
N GLY A 49 -7.77 -1.72 8.62
CA GLY A 49 -7.93 -0.27 8.55
C GLY A 49 -9.34 0.26 8.74
N GLY A 50 -10.34 -0.63 8.73
CA GLY A 50 -11.74 -0.25 8.89
C GLY A 50 -12.45 0.14 7.60
N LYS A 51 -11.75 0.22 6.48
CA LYS A 51 -12.37 0.53 5.19
C LYS A 51 -11.56 -0.05 4.05
N ALA A 52 -12.21 -0.25 2.91
CA ALA A 52 -11.59 -0.87 1.74
C ALA A 52 -11.04 0.17 0.76
N GLN A 53 -10.47 1.24 1.28
CA GLN A 53 -9.88 2.28 0.44
C GLN A 53 -8.45 1.91 0.05
N VAL A 54 -8.13 2.07 -1.22
CA VAL A 54 -6.76 1.86 -1.71
C VAL A 54 -6.28 3.12 -2.42
N PRO A 55 -4.97 3.36 -2.50
CA PRO A 55 -3.91 2.54 -1.94
C PRO A 55 -3.89 2.59 -0.41
N CYS A 56 -3.44 1.49 0.18
CA CYS A 56 -3.26 1.44 1.63
C CYS A 56 -1.95 0.70 1.92
N LEU A 57 -1.06 1.36 2.61
CA LEU A 57 0.18 0.73 3.06
C LEU A 57 -0.01 0.27 4.51
N VAL A 58 0.11 -1.03 4.72
CA VAL A 58 0.04 -1.58 6.08
C VAL A 58 1.46 -1.69 6.61
N ILE A 59 1.73 -1.00 7.70
CA ILE A 59 3.05 -0.91 8.32
C ILE A 59 2.94 -1.54 9.70
N ASN A 60 3.53 -2.71 9.87
CA ASN A 60 3.48 -3.44 11.14
C ASN A 60 2.06 -3.57 11.68
N GLY A 61 1.10 -3.85 10.79
CA GLY A 61 -0.29 -4.05 11.16
C GLY A 61 -1.14 -2.79 11.24
N LYS A 62 -0.57 -1.62 10.94
CA LYS A 62 -1.29 -0.35 10.96
C LYS A 62 -1.49 0.18 9.55
N ALA A 63 -2.71 0.60 9.24
CA ALA A 63 -3.06 1.09 7.91
C ALA A 63 -2.72 2.56 7.73
N LEU A 64 -2.09 2.88 6.61
CA LEU A 64 -1.83 4.26 6.19
C LEU A 64 -2.49 4.44 4.83
N TYR A 65 -3.47 5.30 4.77
CA TYR A 65 -4.22 5.60 3.55
C TYR A 65 -3.65 6.84 2.87
N GLU A 66 -4.15 7.15 1.68
CA GLU A 66 -3.77 8.29 0.85
C GLU A 66 -2.41 8.13 0.18
N SER A 67 -2.43 8.21 -1.15
CA SER A 67 -1.22 7.96 -1.94
C SER A 67 -0.07 8.91 -1.59
N LEU A 68 -0.37 10.19 -1.36
CA LEU A 68 0.67 11.16 -1.04
C LEU A 68 1.30 10.90 0.32
N ASP A 69 0.48 10.50 1.30
CA ASP A 69 0.99 10.17 2.64
C ASP A 69 1.85 8.93 2.62
N ILE A 70 1.47 7.94 1.80
CA ILE A 70 2.24 6.71 1.62
C ILE A 70 3.61 7.02 1.02
N ILE A 71 3.61 7.83 -0.04
CA ILE A 71 4.86 8.24 -0.70
C ILE A 71 5.75 9.00 0.29
N GLU A 72 5.17 9.90 1.05
CA GLU A 72 5.91 10.68 2.04
C GLU A 72 6.52 9.79 3.10
N TRP A 73 5.78 8.77 3.55
CA TRP A 73 6.29 7.80 4.52
C TRP A 73 7.53 7.08 4.00
N PHE A 74 7.49 6.64 2.73
CA PHE A 74 8.64 5.98 2.11
C PHE A 74 9.85 6.92 2.04
N LYS A 75 9.61 8.18 1.69
CA LYS A 75 10.70 9.17 1.62
C LYS A 75 11.39 9.35 2.95
N LYS A 76 10.62 9.33 4.04
CA LYS A 76 11.16 9.57 5.38
C LYS A 76 11.78 8.33 6.01
N ASN A 77 11.27 7.16 5.70
CA ASN A 77 11.61 5.95 6.45
C ASN A 77 12.42 4.91 5.69
N VAL A 78 12.39 4.91 4.37
CA VAL A 78 13.00 3.83 3.58
C VAL A 78 14.09 4.34 2.65
N ARG A 79 14.06 5.59 2.27
CA ARG A 79 15.08 6.16 1.37
C ARG A 79 16.40 6.40 2.08
#